data_1b356df3ececf4b32886e1fea3f13b24
#
_entry.id   1b356df3ececf4b32886e1fea3f13b24
#
_cell.length_a   1.000
_cell.length_b   1.000
_cell.length_c   1.000
_cell.angle_alpha   90.00
_cell.angle_beta   90.00
_cell.angle_gamma   90.00
#
_symmetry.space_group_name_H-M   'P 1'
#
loop_
_entity.id
_entity.type
_entity.pdbx_description
1 polymer ?
#
loop_
_entity_poly.entity_id
_entity_poly.type
_entity_poly.pdbx_seq_one_letter_code
_entity_poly.pdbx_strand_id
1 'polypeptide(L)'
;MTEQDSLKKTTLTLKFTFDDSVSEWNVDHREWLKTHDKTWDSLATGALIFDASNRILLLQRAPDDSMPNRWEIPGGACDDEDESVLHGCARELWEEAGLEATHIRHVIPDGAGGKPGQVFTNRTGKRFFCKFSFEVDVVDTRDVKLDPKEHQDHVWATEDEVKVQRMREGDREIPLTNAIMVRVVEMGFALRKARQDA
;
A
#
# COMPACT_ATOMS: atom_id res chain seq x y z
N MET A 1 -23.74 8.11 -18.92
CA MET A 1 -22.51 7.38 -19.31
C MET A 1 -21.91 8.16 -20.47
N THR A 2 -20.90 8.94 -20.22
CA THR A 2 -20.24 9.78 -21.23
C THR A 2 -19.04 9.01 -21.80
N GLU A 3 -18.70 9.29 -23.07
CA GLU A 3 -17.58 8.69 -23.80
C GLU A 3 -16.21 8.77 -23.07
N GLN A 4 -16.10 9.60 -22.05
CA GLN A 4 -14.90 9.73 -21.19
C GLN A 4 -14.73 8.60 -20.19
N ASP A 5 -15.79 7.88 -19.80
CA ASP A 5 -15.68 6.70 -18.90
C ASP A 5 -15.21 5.44 -19.64
N SER A 6 -15.33 5.44 -20.99
CA SER A 6 -14.90 4.30 -21.82
C SER A 6 -13.39 4.31 -22.15
N LEU A 7 -12.68 5.40 -21.90
CA LEU A 7 -11.26 5.55 -22.25
C LEU A 7 -10.29 5.13 -21.12
N LYS A 8 -10.80 4.81 -19.91
CA LYS A 8 -9.98 4.39 -18.75
C LYS A 8 -9.76 2.88 -18.63
N LYS A 9 -10.21 2.07 -19.56
CA LYS A 9 -9.91 0.62 -19.60
C LYS A 9 -8.83 0.28 -20.64
N THR A 10 -7.78 1.07 -20.68
CA THR A 10 -6.52 0.57 -21.24
C THR A 10 -6.00 -0.42 -20.21
N THR A 11 -5.95 -1.70 -20.55
CA THR A 11 -5.34 -2.74 -19.71
C THR A 11 -3.90 -2.32 -19.46
N LEU A 12 -3.65 -1.72 -18.31
CA LEU A 12 -2.30 -1.35 -17.88
C LEU A 12 -1.51 -2.65 -17.71
N THR A 13 -0.61 -2.93 -18.62
CA THR A 13 0.27 -4.09 -18.48
C THR A 13 1.34 -3.73 -17.46
N LEU A 14 1.07 -4.01 -16.19
CA LEU A 14 2.03 -3.83 -15.11
C LEU A 14 3.16 -4.86 -15.27
N LYS A 15 4.39 -4.39 -15.41
CA LYS A 15 5.58 -5.24 -15.54
C LYS A 15 6.52 -4.98 -14.39
N PHE A 16 6.57 -5.90 -13.47
CA PHE A 16 7.48 -5.87 -12.33
C PHE A 16 8.08 -7.26 -12.12
N THR A 17 9.15 -7.31 -11.34
CA THR A 17 9.74 -8.53 -10.79
C THR A 17 9.46 -8.60 -9.29
N PHE A 18 9.74 -9.75 -8.66
CA PHE A 18 9.54 -9.90 -7.21
C PHE A 18 10.54 -10.88 -6.63
N ASP A 19 10.84 -10.75 -5.34
CA ASP A 19 11.69 -11.69 -4.61
C ASP A 19 10.94 -13.01 -4.34
N ASP A 20 11.66 -14.11 -4.26
CA ASP A 20 11.09 -15.45 -3.96
C ASP A 20 10.29 -15.45 -2.65
N SER A 21 10.67 -14.61 -1.70
CA SER A 21 10.00 -14.48 -0.40
C SER A 21 8.53 -14.03 -0.48
N VAL A 22 8.10 -13.46 -1.61
CA VAL A 22 6.71 -13.04 -1.85
C VAL A 22 6.00 -13.86 -2.92
N SER A 23 6.59 -14.96 -3.38
CA SER A 23 6.05 -15.81 -4.45
C SER A 23 4.67 -16.41 -4.11
N GLU A 24 4.36 -16.62 -2.82
CA GLU A 24 3.05 -17.14 -2.40
C GLU A 24 1.89 -16.16 -2.70
N TRP A 25 2.16 -14.86 -2.86
CA TRP A 25 1.17 -13.84 -3.24
C TRP A 25 1.08 -13.62 -4.75
N ASN A 26 1.90 -14.31 -5.56
CA ASN A 26 1.80 -14.26 -7.03
C ASN A 26 0.73 -15.23 -7.55
N VAL A 27 -0.46 -15.12 -6.99
CA VAL A 27 -1.65 -15.93 -7.29
C VAL A 27 -2.90 -15.06 -7.11
N ASP A 28 -3.98 -15.38 -7.82
CA ASP A 28 -5.30 -14.74 -7.64
C ASP A 28 -5.71 -14.74 -6.17
N HIS A 29 -6.31 -13.65 -5.69
CA HIS A 29 -6.64 -13.49 -4.28
C HIS A 29 -7.64 -14.53 -3.76
N ARG A 30 -8.57 -15.04 -4.59
CA ARG A 30 -9.54 -16.08 -4.23
C ARG A 30 -8.85 -17.43 -4.12
N GLU A 31 -7.92 -17.72 -5.02
CA GLU A 31 -7.12 -18.94 -4.93
C GLU A 31 -6.20 -18.91 -3.71
N TRP A 32 -5.62 -17.73 -3.39
CA TRP A 32 -4.85 -17.55 -2.15
C TRP A 32 -5.70 -17.84 -0.91
N LEU A 33 -6.90 -17.26 -0.83
CA LEU A 33 -7.85 -17.50 0.27
C LEU A 33 -8.19 -18.98 0.42
N LYS A 34 -8.47 -19.65 -0.68
CA LYS A 34 -8.80 -21.08 -0.72
C LYS A 34 -7.63 -21.98 -0.29
N THR A 35 -6.43 -21.73 -0.80
CA THR A 35 -5.25 -22.54 -0.48
C THR A 35 -4.78 -22.37 0.96
N HIS A 36 -5.08 -21.23 1.57
CA HIS A 36 -4.76 -20.93 2.97
C HIS A 36 -5.92 -21.18 3.95
N ASP A 37 -7.02 -21.78 3.48
CA ASP A 37 -8.22 -22.06 4.27
C ASP A 37 -8.74 -20.82 5.04
N LYS A 38 -8.89 -19.70 4.31
CA LYS A 38 -9.37 -18.44 4.86
C LYS A 38 -10.80 -18.17 4.44
N THR A 39 -11.58 -17.64 5.40
CA THR A 39 -13.00 -17.29 5.21
C THR A 39 -13.24 -15.79 5.10
N TRP A 40 -12.18 -15.02 4.81
CA TRP A 40 -12.29 -13.57 4.57
C TRP A 40 -12.97 -13.31 3.22
N ASP A 41 -13.64 -12.17 3.10
CA ASP A 41 -14.35 -11.81 1.87
C ASP A 41 -13.41 -11.44 0.72
N SER A 42 -12.25 -10.84 1.01
CA SER A 42 -11.21 -10.54 0.05
C SER A 42 -9.87 -10.22 0.73
N LEU A 43 -8.83 -10.06 -0.08
CA LEU A 43 -7.55 -9.51 0.34
C LEU A 43 -7.47 -8.02 -0.02
N ALA A 44 -6.59 -7.32 0.68
CA ALA A 44 -6.19 -5.95 0.37
C ALA A 44 -4.66 -5.86 0.41
N THR A 45 -4.13 -4.84 -0.24
CA THR A 45 -2.68 -4.62 -0.35
C THR A 45 -2.29 -3.24 0.10
N GLY A 46 -1.03 -3.08 0.48
CA GLY A 46 -0.40 -1.80 0.73
C GLY A 46 1.03 -1.80 0.21
N ALA A 47 1.47 -0.67 -0.35
CA ALA A 47 2.80 -0.50 -0.88
C ALA A 47 3.62 0.46 -0.02
N LEU A 48 4.78 0.01 0.47
CA LEU A 48 5.77 0.85 1.14
C LEU A 48 6.82 1.26 0.11
N ILE A 49 6.83 2.52 -0.26
CA ILE A 49 7.78 3.09 -1.22
C ILE A 49 8.75 4.01 -0.47
N PHE A 50 10.04 3.79 -0.68
CA PHE A 50 11.09 4.64 -0.10
C PHE A 50 11.84 5.39 -1.20
N ASP A 51 12.10 6.67 -0.97
CA ASP A 51 12.96 7.45 -1.86
C ASP A 51 14.45 7.21 -1.58
N ALA A 52 15.31 7.85 -2.40
CA ALA A 52 16.77 7.76 -2.27
C ALA A 52 17.31 8.33 -0.94
N SER A 53 16.53 9.15 -0.25
CA SER A 53 16.85 9.72 1.07
C SER A 53 16.30 8.89 2.22
N ASN A 54 15.82 7.67 1.94
CA ASN A 54 15.22 6.75 2.91
C ASN A 54 14.00 7.36 3.62
N ARG A 55 13.16 8.12 2.90
CA ARG A 55 11.87 8.63 3.36
C ARG A 55 10.76 7.81 2.73
N ILE A 56 9.69 7.56 3.47
CA ILE A 56 8.52 6.81 2.99
C ILE A 56 7.49 7.74 2.36
N LEU A 57 6.83 7.27 1.30
CA LEU A 57 5.66 7.93 0.73
C LEU A 57 4.44 7.71 1.63
N LEU A 58 3.78 8.81 2.01
CA LEU A 58 2.47 8.81 2.64
C LEU A 58 1.52 9.67 1.82
N LEU A 59 0.29 9.18 1.65
CA LEU A 59 -0.81 9.85 0.95
C LEU A 59 -1.83 10.35 1.95
N GLN A 60 -2.37 11.56 1.75
CA GLN A 60 -3.43 12.10 2.59
C GLN A 60 -4.79 11.81 1.97
N ARG A 61 -5.63 11.09 2.71
CA ARG A 61 -7.00 10.76 2.29
C ARG A 61 -7.82 12.01 2.05
N ALA A 62 -8.67 11.95 1.02
CA ALA A 62 -9.56 13.03 0.65
C ALA A 62 -10.53 13.39 1.79
N PRO A 63 -11.02 14.65 1.85
CA PRO A 63 -11.90 15.11 2.92
C PRO A 63 -13.27 14.41 2.93
N ASP A 64 -13.70 13.84 1.80
CA ASP A 64 -15.00 13.17 1.64
C ASP A 64 -14.90 11.64 1.79
N ASP A 65 -13.70 11.11 2.01
CA ASP A 65 -13.48 9.69 2.16
C ASP A 65 -13.60 9.20 3.62
N SER A 66 -13.50 7.88 3.84
CA SER A 66 -13.40 7.31 5.18
C SER A 66 -12.10 7.74 5.86
N MET A 67 -12.12 8.06 7.14
CA MET A 67 -10.98 8.62 7.88
C MET A 67 -10.35 9.85 7.19
N PRO A 68 -11.13 10.92 6.93
CA PRO A 68 -10.69 12.06 6.14
C PRO A 68 -9.46 12.75 6.74
N ASN A 69 -8.60 13.26 5.87
CA ASN A 69 -7.38 13.98 6.21
C ASN A 69 -6.32 13.14 6.96
N ARG A 70 -6.53 11.84 7.15
CA ARG A 70 -5.53 10.93 7.70
C ARG A 70 -4.53 10.53 6.62
N TRP A 71 -3.36 10.05 7.07
CA TRP A 71 -2.26 9.65 6.21
C TRP A 71 -2.09 8.14 6.21
N GLU A 72 -1.76 7.58 5.07
CA GLU A 72 -1.54 6.15 4.87
C GLU A 72 -0.55 5.86 3.75
N ILE A 73 -0.14 4.61 3.63
CA ILE A 73 0.57 4.12 2.45
C ILE A 73 -0.44 3.85 1.32
N PRO A 74 -0.06 3.99 0.05
CA PRO A 74 -0.89 3.58 -1.09
C PRO A 74 -1.38 2.15 -0.94
N GLY A 75 -2.63 1.87 -1.37
CA GLY A 75 -3.14 0.50 -1.41
C GLY A 75 -4.61 0.35 -1.09
N GLY A 76 -5.22 -0.68 -1.64
CA GLY A 76 -6.65 -0.98 -1.55
C GLY A 76 -6.96 -2.46 -1.69
N ALA A 77 -8.21 -2.77 -2.04
CA ALA A 77 -8.68 -4.14 -2.19
C ALA A 77 -8.16 -4.77 -3.49
N CYS A 78 -7.88 -6.08 -3.45
CA CYS A 78 -7.66 -6.83 -4.67
C CYS A 78 -8.97 -6.93 -5.45
N ASP A 79 -8.89 -6.69 -6.76
CA ASP A 79 -10.00 -6.83 -7.70
C ASP A 79 -10.03 -8.22 -8.34
N ASP A 80 -11.19 -8.58 -8.87
CA ASP A 80 -11.39 -9.86 -9.56
C ASP A 80 -10.59 -9.98 -10.87
N GLU A 81 -10.18 -8.86 -11.45
CA GLU A 81 -9.37 -8.75 -12.65
C GLU A 81 -7.85 -8.76 -12.37
N ASP A 82 -7.43 -8.65 -11.13
CA ASP A 82 -6.01 -8.71 -10.78
C ASP A 82 -5.45 -10.13 -11.02
N GLU A 83 -4.40 -10.24 -11.84
CA GLU A 83 -3.75 -11.52 -12.14
C GLU A 83 -3.20 -12.20 -10.87
N SER A 84 -2.83 -11.40 -9.87
CA SER A 84 -2.35 -11.87 -8.56
C SER A 84 -2.51 -10.78 -7.50
N VAL A 85 -2.34 -11.15 -6.22
CA VAL A 85 -2.28 -10.20 -5.10
C VAL A 85 -1.17 -9.16 -5.32
N LEU A 86 -0.03 -9.56 -5.91
CA LEU A 86 1.07 -8.64 -6.23
C LEU A 86 0.67 -7.65 -7.35
N HIS A 87 -0.13 -8.10 -8.34
CA HIS A 87 -0.69 -7.21 -9.37
C HIS A 87 -1.67 -6.22 -8.76
N GLY A 88 -2.52 -6.64 -7.82
CA GLY A 88 -3.39 -5.74 -7.06
C GLY A 88 -2.60 -4.66 -6.32
N CYS A 89 -1.47 -5.03 -5.68
CA CYS A 89 -0.58 -4.07 -5.04
C CYS A 89 0.00 -3.03 -6.04
N ALA A 90 0.48 -3.50 -7.19
CA ALA A 90 1.04 -2.63 -8.21
C ALA A 90 -0.01 -1.74 -8.88
N ARG A 91 -1.25 -2.25 -9.09
CA ARG A 91 -2.39 -1.49 -9.63
C ARG A 91 -2.81 -0.36 -8.69
N GLU A 92 -3.03 -0.66 -7.41
CA GLU A 92 -3.41 0.34 -6.40
C GLU A 92 -2.34 1.44 -6.29
N LEU A 93 -1.05 1.06 -6.26
CA LEU A 93 0.04 2.03 -6.27
C LEU A 93 -0.01 2.96 -7.49
N TRP A 94 -0.30 2.41 -8.68
CA TRP A 94 -0.44 3.20 -9.89
C TRP A 94 -1.67 4.11 -9.84
N GLU A 95 -2.82 3.60 -9.43
CA GLU A 95 -4.08 4.33 -9.38
C GLU A 95 -4.04 5.50 -8.39
N GLU A 96 -3.49 5.26 -7.19
CA GLU A 96 -3.48 6.24 -6.11
C GLU A 96 -2.32 7.23 -6.14
N ALA A 97 -1.14 6.79 -6.61
CA ALA A 97 0.07 7.61 -6.59
C ALA A 97 0.72 7.84 -7.97
N GLY A 98 0.22 7.20 -9.04
CA GLY A 98 0.79 7.29 -10.38
C GLY A 98 2.18 6.68 -10.50
N LEU A 99 2.63 5.87 -9.53
CA LEU A 99 3.96 5.29 -9.50
C LEU A 99 3.96 3.89 -10.10
N GLU A 100 4.89 3.63 -11.02
CA GLU A 100 5.05 2.33 -11.67
C GLU A 100 5.98 1.44 -10.85
N ALA A 101 5.43 0.32 -10.34
CA ALA A 101 6.20 -0.70 -9.63
C ALA A 101 7.20 -1.37 -10.58
N THR A 102 8.43 -1.57 -10.13
CA THR A 102 9.49 -2.30 -10.85
C THR A 102 9.88 -3.59 -10.17
N HIS A 103 9.81 -3.63 -8.83
CA HIS A 103 10.15 -4.81 -8.05
C HIS A 103 9.42 -4.83 -6.72
N ILE A 104 8.87 -5.98 -6.33
CA ILE A 104 8.24 -6.22 -5.02
C ILE A 104 9.17 -7.09 -4.19
N ARG A 105 9.65 -6.56 -3.05
CA ARG A 105 10.76 -7.17 -2.30
C ARG A 105 10.30 -8.19 -1.28
N HIS A 106 9.59 -7.74 -0.27
CA HIS A 106 9.14 -8.58 0.84
C HIS A 106 7.83 -8.06 1.42
N VAL A 107 7.13 -8.95 2.09
CA VAL A 107 5.93 -8.61 2.85
C VAL A 107 6.31 -8.11 4.25
N ILE A 108 5.57 -7.15 4.78
CA ILE A 108 5.77 -6.64 6.13
C ILE A 108 5.10 -7.59 7.13
N PRO A 109 5.83 -8.09 8.16
CA PRO A 109 5.29 -9.01 9.16
C PRO A 109 4.53 -8.25 10.27
N ASP A 110 3.50 -7.49 9.88
CA ASP A 110 2.73 -6.55 10.68
C ASP A 110 1.58 -7.19 11.47
N GLY A 111 1.29 -8.45 11.23
CA GLY A 111 0.19 -9.19 11.85
C GLY A 111 0.52 -9.76 13.23
N ALA A 112 -0.43 -10.52 13.76
CA ALA A 112 -0.31 -11.15 15.06
C ALA A 112 0.87 -12.16 15.09
N GLY A 113 1.71 -12.07 16.12
CA GLY A 113 2.87 -12.95 16.30
C GLY A 113 3.98 -12.75 15.25
N GLY A 114 4.04 -11.56 14.62
CA GLY A 114 5.05 -11.25 13.61
C GLY A 114 4.82 -11.95 12.26
N LYS A 115 3.60 -12.42 12.00
CA LYS A 115 3.20 -12.94 10.70
C LYS A 115 2.71 -11.81 9.81
N PRO A 116 2.79 -11.93 8.48
CA PRO A 116 2.15 -10.97 7.58
C PRO A 116 0.62 -10.99 7.71
N GLY A 117 -0.01 -9.84 7.47
CA GLY A 117 -1.44 -9.69 7.31
C GLY A 117 -2.19 -9.12 8.50
N GLN A 118 -2.96 -8.08 8.21
CA GLN A 118 -3.86 -7.41 9.16
C GLN A 118 -5.31 -7.65 8.77
N VAL A 119 -6.06 -8.33 9.65
CA VAL A 119 -7.49 -8.54 9.44
C VAL A 119 -8.26 -7.32 9.92
N PHE A 120 -9.15 -6.81 9.08
CA PHE A 120 -10.03 -5.69 9.38
C PHE A 120 -11.41 -5.87 8.75
N THR A 121 -12.38 -5.05 9.16
CA THR A 121 -13.71 -5.03 8.56
C THR A 121 -13.95 -3.75 7.78
N ASN A 122 -14.83 -3.81 6.78
CA ASN A 122 -15.34 -2.59 6.16
C ASN A 122 -16.13 -1.74 7.19
N ARG A 123 -16.48 -0.50 6.79
CA ARG A 123 -17.21 0.46 7.65
C ARG A 123 -18.52 -0.10 8.23
N THR A 124 -19.17 -1.04 7.56
CA THR A 124 -20.42 -1.67 8.04
C THR A 124 -20.20 -2.84 8.98
N GLY A 125 -18.95 -3.31 9.16
CA GLY A 125 -18.61 -4.49 9.96
C GLY A 125 -19.09 -5.82 9.37
N LYS A 126 -19.56 -5.83 8.10
CA LYS A 126 -20.16 -7.02 7.47
C LYS A 126 -19.19 -7.81 6.60
N ARG A 127 -18.12 -7.19 6.13
CA ARG A 127 -17.11 -7.85 5.29
C ARG A 127 -15.76 -7.81 5.97
N PHE A 128 -15.05 -8.93 5.90
CA PHE A 128 -13.73 -9.12 6.48
C PHE A 128 -12.67 -9.13 5.37
N PHE A 129 -11.60 -8.39 5.59
CA PHE A 129 -10.46 -8.32 4.68
C PHE A 129 -9.18 -8.65 5.44
N CYS A 130 -8.18 -9.18 4.73
CA CYS A 130 -6.81 -9.22 5.25
C CYS A 130 -5.91 -8.37 4.34
N LYS A 131 -5.24 -7.36 4.91
CA LYS A 131 -4.30 -6.51 4.18
C LYS A 131 -2.89 -7.04 4.34
N PHE A 132 -2.20 -7.25 3.23
CA PHE A 132 -0.76 -7.51 3.16
C PHE A 132 -0.04 -6.27 2.64
N SER A 133 1.00 -5.84 3.34
CA SER A 133 1.80 -4.67 2.95
C SER A 133 3.17 -5.13 2.45
N PHE A 134 3.62 -4.56 1.33
CA PHE A 134 4.87 -4.96 0.66
C PHE A 134 5.80 -3.76 0.49
N GLU A 135 7.12 -3.96 0.62
CA GLU A 135 8.10 -2.98 0.13
C GLU A 135 8.18 -3.08 -1.38
N VAL A 136 8.02 -1.93 -2.06
CA VAL A 136 7.94 -1.85 -3.53
C VAL A 136 8.93 -0.81 -4.05
N ASP A 137 9.77 -1.22 -5.01
CA ASP A 137 10.58 -0.29 -5.79
C ASP A 137 9.78 0.24 -6.97
N VAL A 138 10.02 1.49 -7.35
CA VAL A 138 9.36 2.17 -8.45
C VAL A 138 10.35 2.74 -9.45
N VAL A 139 9.89 3.05 -10.67
CA VAL A 139 10.72 3.66 -11.72
C VAL A 139 11.28 5.01 -11.26
N ASP A 140 10.43 5.88 -10.72
CA ASP A 140 10.80 7.23 -10.28
C ASP A 140 9.94 7.66 -9.10
N THR A 141 10.56 8.15 -8.03
CA THR A 141 9.88 8.64 -6.83
C THR A 141 9.50 10.13 -6.89
N ARG A 142 9.86 10.85 -7.97
CA ARG A 142 9.69 12.30 -8.10
C ARG A 142 8.34 12.72 -8.69
N ASP A 143 7.67 11.84 -9.44
CA ASP A 143 6.47 12.16 -10.21
C ASP A 143 5.22 11.51 -9.60
N VAL A 144 4.92 11.83 -8.33
CA VAL A 144 3.71 11.37 -7.66
C VAL A 144 2.50 12.08 -8.23
N LYS A 145 1.52 11.30 -8.74
CA LYS A 145 0.26 11.78 -9.32
C LYS A 145 -0.92 11.15 -8.60
N LEU A 146 -1.56 11.94 -7.75
CA LEU A 146 -2.67 11.47 -6.93
C LEU A 146 -3.97 11.30 -7.74
N ASP A 147 -4.78 10.30 -7.39
CA ASP A 147 -6.20 10.35 -7.75
C ASP A 147 -6.91 11.32 -6.77
N PRO A 148 -7.41 12.48 -7.26
CA PRO A 148 -8.01 13.49 -6.40
C PRO A 148 -9.33 13.07 -5.75
N LYS A 149 -9.90 11.93 -6.14
CA LYS A 149 -11.10 11.36 -5.51
C LYS A 149 -10.77 10.63 -4.22
N GLU A 150 -9.56 10.10 -4.10
CA GLU A 150 -9.13 9.29 -2.96
C GLU A 150 -8.10 10.00 -2.09
N HIS A 151 -7.18 10.74 -2.72
CA HIS A 151 -6.09 11.41 -2.02
C HIS A 151 -5.93 12.87 -2.45
N GLN A 152 -5.70 13.75 -1.48
CA GLN A 152 -5.60 15.20 -1.71
C GLN A 152 -4.17 15.74 -1.62
N ASP A 153 -3.24 15.00 -1.02
CA ASP A 153 -1.84 15.41 -0.85
C ASP A 153 -0.91 14.23 -0.59
N HIS A 154 0.40 14.45 -0.70
CA HIS A 154 1.42 13.46 -0.35
C HIS A 154 2.61 14.10 0.36
N VAL A 155 3.34 13.30 1.12
CA VAL A 155 4.64 13.67 1.72
C VAL A 155 5.62 12.51 1.63
N TRP A 156 6.91 12.85 1.63
CA TRP A 156 7.99 11.92 1.88
C TRP A 156 8.47 12.13 3.32
N ALA A 157 8.15 11.20 4.22
CA ALA A 157 8.40 11.31 5.65
C ALA A 157 9.57 10.42 6.10
N THR A 158 10.42 10.95 6.97
CA THR A 158 11.45 10.19 7.68
C THR A 158 10.82 9.32 8.77
N GLU A 159 11.57 8.33 9.26
CA GLU A 159 11.14 7.47 10.38
C GLU A 159 10.76 8.30 11.63
N ASP A 160 11.57 9.32 11.96
CA ASP A 160 11.30 10.18 13.12
C ASP A 160 10.02 11.00 12.95
N GLU A 161 9.76 11.53 11.75
CA GLU A 161 8.54 12.29 11.43
C GLU A 161 7.29 11.41 11.54
N VAL A 162 7.39 10.14 11.08
CA VAL A 162 6.30 9.16 11.24
C VAL A 162 6.03 8.86 12.71
N LYS A 163 7.08 8.65 13.53
CA LYS A 163 6.94 8.36 14.97
C LYS A 163 6.24 9.49 15.73
N VAL A 164 6.58 10.74 15.40
CA VAL A 164 5.93 11.90 16.03
C VAL A 164 4.69 12.39 15.27
N GLN A 165 4.37 11.77 14.12
CA GLN A 165 3.28 12.12 13.22
C GLN A 165 3.28 13.62 12.85
N ARG A 166 4.46 14.17 12.56
CA ARG A 166 4.67 15.57 12.24
C ARG A 166 5.89 15.77 11.35
N MET A 167 5.72 16.52 10.26
CA MET A 167 6.82 16.94 9.39
C MET A 167 7.65 18.02 10.10
N ARG A 168 8.98 17.93 10.00
CA ARG A 168 9.91 18.97 10.52
C ARG A 168 9.79 20.25 9.72
N GLU A 169 9.72 20.12 8.40
CA GLU A 169 9.52 21.26 7.52
C GLU A 169 8.06 21.69 7.55
N GLY A 170 7.81 22.98 7.83
CA GLY A 170 6.48 23.57 7.88
C GLY A 170 5.63 23.17 9.10
N ASP A 171 6.16 22.40 10.04
CA ASP A 171 5.48 21.97 11.28
C ASP A 171 4.09 21.34 11.05
N ARG A 172 3.96 20.60 9.95
CA ARG A 172 2.71 20.00 9.49
C ARG A 172 2.41 18.69 10.20
N GLU A 173 1.22 18.54 10.74
CA GLU A 173 0.76 17.25 11.29
C GLU A 173 0.47 16.25 10.17
N ILE A 174 0.91 14.99 10.39
CA ILE A 174 0.67 13.85 9.50
C ILE A 174 0.05 12.68 10.28
N PRO A 175 -1.13 12.86 10.91
CA PRO A 175 -1.74 11.81 11.71
C PRO A 175 -2.10 10.62 10.83
N LEU A 176 -1.49 9.45 11.07
CA LEU A 176 -1.75 8.24 10.32
C LEU A 176 -3.16 7.71 10.62
N THR A 177 -3.72 6.88 9.72
CA THR A 177 -5.08 6.36 9.82
C THR A 177 -5.35 5.65 11.15
N ASN A 178 -4.38 4.89 11.67
CA ASN A 178 -4.49 4.18 12.94
C ASN A 178 -3.11 3.70 13.45
N ALA A 179 -3.07 3.14 14.66
CA ALA A 179 -1.84 2.63 15.25
C ALA A 179 -1.23 1.43 14.50
N ILE A 180 -2.03 0.69 13.74
CA ILE A 180 -1.54 -0.41 12.90
C ILE A 180 -0.72 0.18 11.75
N MET A 181 -1.21 1.23 11.09
CA MET A 181 -0.49 1.92 10.01
C MET A 181 0.86 2.46 10.49
N VAL A 182 0.92 3.06 11.68
CA VAL A 182 2.19 3.48 12.30
C VAL A 182 3.15 2.31 12.39
N ARG A 183 2.70 1.18 12.94
CA ARG A 183 3.52 -0.02 13.12
C ARG A 183 3.98 -0.61 11.78
N VAL A 184 3.12 -0.68 10.77
CA VAL A 184 3.48 -1.15 9.42
C VAL A 184 4.65 -0.33 8.86
N VAL A 185 4.55 1.00 8.96
CA VAL A 185 5.59 1.91 8.45
C VAL A 185 6.90 1.76 9.25
N GLU A 186 6.83 1.71 10.59
CA GLU A 186 8.01 1.51 11.44
C GLU A 186 8.71 0.17 11.14
N MET A 187 7.95 -0.91 10.93
CA MET A 187 8.51 -2.20 10.53
C MET A 187 9.16 -2.16 9.15
N GLY A 188 8.58 -1.41 8.20
CA GLY A 188 9.20 -1.17 6.90
C GLY A 188 10.58 -0.52 7.03
N PHE A 189 10.72 0.53 7.84
CA PHE A 189 12.01 1.16 8.14
C PHE A 189 13.00 0.17 8.79
N ALA A 190 12.55 -0.61 9.76
CA ALA A 190 13.40 -1.58 10.47
C ALA A 190 13.95 -2.66 9.52
N LEU A 191 13.10 -3.24 8.65
CA LEU A 191 13.52 -4.24 7.67
C LEU A 191 14.50 -3.66 6.65
N ARG A 192 14.23 -2.45 6.17
CA ARG A 192 15.11 -1.76 5.23
C ARG A 192 16.48 -1.50 5.83
N LYS A 193 16.54 -1.05 7.08
CA LYS A 193 17.80 -0.85 7.81
C LYS A 193 18.56 -2.17 7.96
N ALA A 194 17.91 -3.24 8.42
CA ALA A 194 18.54 -4.55 8.58
C ALA A 194 19.16 -5.07 7.26
N ARG A 195 18.53 -4.78 6.11
CA ARG A 195 19.05 -5.14 4.79
C ARG A 195 20.27 -4.29 4.37
N GLN A 196 20.33 -3.03 4.78
CA GLN A 196 21.48 -2.15 4.45
C GLN A 196 22.72 -2.50 5.30
N ASP A 197 22.51 -3.09 6.47
CA ASP A 197 23.57 -3.49 7.40
C ASP A 197 24.10 -4.92 7.14
N ALA A 198 23.46 -5.69 6.22
CA ALA A 198 23.82 -7.08 5.88
C ALA A 198 24.72 -7.17 4.65
#